data_211b4f19c0e1ebcd1262750a5800a412
#
_entry.id   211b4f19c0e1ebcd1262750a5800a412
#
_cell.length_a   1.000
_cell.length_b   1.000
_cell.length_c   1.000
_cell.angle_alpha   90.00
_cell.angle_beta   90.00
_cell.angle_gamma   90.00
#
_symmetry.space_group_name_H-M   'P 1'
#
loop_
_entity.id
_entity.type
_entity.pdbx_description
1 polymer ?
#
loop_
_entity_poly.entity_id
_entity_poly.type
_entity_poly.pdbx_seq_one_letter_code
_entity_poly.pdbx_strand_id
1 'polypeptide(L)'
;MSLKITGQLPAGKYKEKMEQSPHYKNGSFQNLSPTPMKPEGLSYWKMMRTFFKKHPDTAPAVPVPFIKTDLHQLPTPEPVLVWFGHSSYLLRINGKNFLIDPVFSGNAAPLSFMVKAFPGSNVYQPADMPEID
;
A
#
# COMPACT_ATOMS: atom_id res chain seq x y z
N MET A 1 13.19 20.04 -12.83
CA MET A 1 11.93 20.15 -12.05
C MET A 1 11.64 18.77 -11.49
N SER A 2 11.96 18.53 -10.20
CA SER A 2 11.71 17.22 -9.59
C SER A 2 10.22 17.04 -9.39
N LEU A 3 9.66 15.97 -9.92
CA LEU A 3 8.27 15.59 -9.69
C LEU A 3 8.14 15.22 -8.20
N LYS A 4 7.51 16.07 -7.39
CA LYS A 4 7.26 15.84 -5.95
C LYS A 4 6.50 14.54 -5.64
N ILE A 5 5.98 13.89 -6.69
CA ILE A 5 5.19 12.65 -6.63
C ILE A 5 6.05 11.43 -6.28
N THR A 6 7.34 11.44 -6.62
CA THR A 6 8.24 10.29 -6.42
C THR A 6 9.11 10.39 -5.16
N GLY A 7 8.89 11.41 -4.34
CA GLY A 7 9.72 11.68 -3.17
C GLY A 7 11.12 12.20 -3.53
N GLN A 8 11.97 12.27 -2.53
CA GLN A 8 13.38 12.67 -2.67
C GLN A 8 14.28 11.59 -2.07
N LEU A 9 15.44 11.38 -2.69
CA LEU A 9 16.45 10.51 -2.09
C LEU A 9 16.92 11.12 -0.77
N PRO A 10 17.16 10.29 0.25
CA PRO A 10 17.64 10.77 1.53
C PRO A 10 19.01 11.46 1.39
N ALA A 11 19.20 12.55 2.14
CA ALA A 11 20.42 13.35 2.16
C ALA A 11 20.86 13.63 3.60
N GLY A 12 22.10 14.08 3.79
CA GLY A 12 22.67 14.43 5.10
C GLY A 12 22.58 13.29 6.10
N LYS A 13 22.19 13.58 7.34
CA LYS A 13 22.12 12.62 8.45
C LYS A 13 21.32 11.34 8.16
N TYR A 14 20.28 11.42 7.35
CA TYR A 14 19.50 10.24 6.97
C TYR A 14 20.27 9.32 6.03
N LYS A 15 21.03 9.89 5.08
CA LYS A 15 21.90 9.12 4.20
C LYS A 15 23.02 8.45 4.98
N GLU A 16 23.69 9.18 5.85
CA GLU A 16 24.73 8.64 6.75
C GLU A 16 24.20 7.47 7.60
N LYS A 17 23.02 7.63 8.18
CA LYS A 17 22.36 6.55 8.95
C LYS A 17 22.05 5.31 8.10
N MET A 18 21.63 5.51 6.85
CA MET A 18 21.39 4.39 5.92
C MET A 18 22.70 3.67 5.56
N GLU A 19 23.76 4.41 5.27
CA GLU A 19 25.08 3.88 4.92
C GLU A 19 25.74 3.08 6.06
N GLN A 20 25.39 3.34 7.32
CA GLN A 20 25.79 2.55 8.49
C GLN A 20 25.08 1.19 8.58
N SER A 21 23.98 0.98 7.85
CA SER A 21 23.26 -0.28 7.88
C SER A 21 24.03 -1.38 7.12
N PRO A 22 24.22 -2.58 7.70
CA PRO A 22 24.85 -3.70 7.01
C PRO A 22 24.07 -4.20 5.79
N HIS A 23 22.80 -3.79 5.69
CA HIS A 23 21.90 -4.11 4.57
C HIS A 23 21.96 -3.09 3.44
N TYR A 24 22.58 -1.93 3.64
CA TYR A 24 22.68 -0.89 2.61
C TYR A 24 23.99 -1.07 1.82
N LYS A 25 23.89 -1.55 0.59
CA LYS A 25 25.02 -1.83 -0.30
C LYS A 25 24.72 -1.32 -1.71
N ASN A 26 25.71 -0.76 -2.38
CA ASN A 26 25.59 -0.27 -3.76
C ASN A 26 24.44 0.73 -3.97
N GLY A 27 24.19 1.61 -2.99
CA GLY A 27 23.17 2.65 -3.08
C GLY A 27 21.73 2.20 -2.82
N SER A 28 21.50 0.97 -2.35
CA SER A 28 20.17 0.45 -2.05
C SER A 28 20.19 -0.55 -0.89
N PHE A 29 19.05 -0.71 -0.22
CA PHE A 29 18.87 -1.78 0.76
C PHE A 29 18.77 -3.14 0.05
N GLN A 30 19.52 -4.11 0.55
CA GLN A 30 19.58 -5.47 0.03
C GLN A 30 18.88 -6.44 0.99
N ASN A 31 18.19 -7.41 0.44
CA ASN A 31 17.65 -8.52 1.24
C ASN A 31 18.78 -9.37 1.82
N LEU A 32 18.57 -9.93 3.02
CA LEU A 32 19.51 -10.87 3.64
C LEU A 32 19.76 -12.11 2.76
N SER A 33 18.70 -12.62 2.17
CA SER A 33 18.77 -13.72 1.21
C SER A 33 18.57 -13.18 -0.20
N PRO A 34 19.32 -13.67 -1.20
CA PRO A 34 19.09 -13.32 -2.60
C PRO A 34 17.65 -13.61 -2.99
N THR A 35 16.90 -12.55 -3.29
CA THR A 35 15.50 -12.67 -3.69
C THR A 35 15.36 -12.12 -5.10
N PRO A 36 15.21 -12.97 -6.11
CA PRO A 36 15.05 -12.50 -7.48
C PRO A 36 13.74 -11.75 -7.63
N MET A 37 13.79 -10.53 -8.16
CA MET A 37 12.61 -9.68 -8.34
C MET A 37 11.65 -10.18 -9.43
N LYS A 38 12.08 -11.13 -10.23
CA LYS A 38 11.27 -11.77 -11.27
C LYS A 38 11.63 -13.25 -11.42
N PRO A 39 10.68 -14.10 -11.81
CA PRO A 39 10.97 -15.47 -12.18
C PRO A 39 11.99 -15.56 -13.32
N GLU A 40 12.82 -16.59 -13.32
CA GLU A 40 13.76 -16.85 -14.40
C GLU A 40 13.03 -17.00 -15.74
N GLY A 41 13.59 -16.45 -16.79
CA GLY A 41 13.01 -16.50 -18.16
C GLY A 41 11.86 -15.55 -18.42
N LEU A 42 11.42 -14.76 -17.42
CA LEU A 42 10.38 -13.76 -17.65
C LEU A 42 10.97 -12.49 -18.27
N SER A 43 10.58 -12.19 -19.50
CA SER A 43 10.94 -10.93 -20.18
C SER A 43 10.05 -9.77 -19.70
N TYR A 44 10.64 -8.58 -19.48
CA TYR A 44 9.87 -7.35 -19.21
C TYR A 44 8.86 -7.02 -20.33
N TRP A 45 9.18 -7.33 -21.59
CA TRP A 45 8.28 -7.16 -22.73
C TRP A 45 7.04 -8.05 -22.63
N LYS A 46 7.23 -9.32 -22.23
CA LYS A 46 6.13 -10.26 -22.00
C LYS A 46 5.26 -9.81 -20.84
N MET A 47 5.88 -9.32 -19.77
CA MET A 47 5.18 -8.80 -18.59
C MET A 47 4.35 -7.56 -18.94
N MET A 48 4.91 -6.60 -19.66
CA MET A 48 4.20 -5.42 -20.15
C MET A 48 3.02 -5.78 -21.06
N ARG A 49 3.24 -6.69 -22.01
CA ARG A 49 2.18 -7.16 -22.90
C ARG A 49 1.05 -7.84 -22.12
N THR A 50 1.35 -8.64 -21.09
CA THR A 50 0.36 -9.29 -20.22
C THR A 50 -0.39 -8.27 -19.39
N PHE A 51 0.28 -7.23 -18.89
CA PHE A 51 -0.36 -6.16 -18.12
C PHE A 51 -1.42 -5.41 -18.93
N PHE A 52 -1.17 -5.19 -20.24
CA PHE A 52 -2.16 -4.55 -21.12
C PHE A 52 -3.24 -5.51 -21.64
N LYS A 53 -3.02 -6.82 -21.54
CA LYS A 53 -4.01 -7.82 -21.93
C LYS A 53 -4.94 -8.10 -20.76
N LYS A 54 -6.00 -7.32 -20.64
CA LYS A 54 -7.02 -7.55 -19.60
C LYS A 54 -7.71 -8.90 -19.81
N HIS A 55 -7.65 -9.73 -18.79
CA HIS A 55 -8.49 -10.92 -18.72
C HIS A 55 -9.92 -10.51 -18.31
N PRO A 56 -10.99 -11.12 -18.82
CA PRO A 56 -12.37 -10.74 -18.49
C PRO A 56 -12.65 -10.77 -16.98
N ASP A 57 -12.03 -11.70 -16.25
CA ASP A 57 -12.26 -11.91 -14.82
C ASP A 57 -11.30 -11.10 -13.90
N THR A 58 -10.67 -10.05 -14.42
CA THR A 58 -9.75 -9.22 -13.61
C THR A 58 -10.45 -8.13 -12.80
N ALA A 59 -11.73 -7.92 -13.00
CA ALA A 59 -12.53 -6.95 -12.27
C ALA A 59 -13.90 -7.56 -11.91
N PRO A 60 -14.44 -7.24 -10.73
CA PRO A 60 -15.77 -7.68 -10.36
C PRO A 60 -16.83 -7.05 -11.28
N ALA A 61 -17.84 -7.84 -11.68
CA ALA A 61 -18.94 -7.38 -12.53
C ALA A 61 -19.90 -6.41 -11.80
N VAL A 62 -19.92 -6.46 -10.47
CA VAL A 62 -20.74 -5.61 -9.61
C VAL A 62 -19.84 -4.95 -8.54
N PRO A 63 -20.28 -3.84 -7.93
CA PRO A 63 -19.53 -3.24 -6.83
C PRO A 63 -19.25 -4.25 -5.71
N VAL A 64 -18.06 -4.18 -5.13
CA VAL A 64 -17.68 -5.03 -3.99
C VAL A 64 -18.61 -4.70 -2.82
N PRO A 65 -19.29 -5.68 -2.21
CA PRO A 65 -20.11 -5.43 -1.03
C PRO A 65 -19.24 -4.97 0.13
N PHE A 66 -19.74 -4.01 0.90
CA PHE A 66 -19.03 -3.47 2.06
C PHE A 66 -20.00 -3.17 3.21
N ILE A 67 -19.44 -3.12 4.42
CA ILE A 67 -20.10 -2.59 5.61
C ILE A 67 -19.24 -1.44 6.11
N LYS A 68 -19.81 -0.23 6.15
CA LYS A 68 -19.12 0.94 6.72
C LYS A 68 -19.51 1.07 8.21
N THR A 69 -18.53 0.94 9.07
CA THR A 69 -18.66 1.06 10.53
C THR A 69 -18.11 2.41 10.98
N ASP A 70 -18.66 2.99 12.03
CA ASP A 70 -18.09 4.17 12.69
C ASP A 70 -16.82 3.78 13.43
N LEU A 71 -15.67 4.24 12.93
CA LEU A 71 -14.36 3.88 13.47
C LEU A 71 -14.05 4.57 14.80
N HIS A 72 -14.78 5.62 15.17
CA HIS A 72 -14.66 6.29 16.47
C HIS A 72 -15.34 5.49 17.60
N GLN A 73 -16.28 4.59 17.25
CA GLN A 73 -17.09 3.81 18.18
C GLN A 73 -16.72 2.31 18.17
N LEU A 74 -15.50 1.97 17.81
CA LEU A 74 -15.06 0.59 17.83
C LEU A 74 -15.03 0.04 19.27
N PRO A 75 -15.44 -1.23 19.47
CA PRO A 75 -15.47 -1.84 20.79
C PRO A 75 -14.09 -1.96 21.43
N THR A 76 -14.06 -1.92 22.75
CA THR A 76 -12.91 -2.19 23.62
C THR A 76 -13.36 -3.13 24.73
N PRO A 77 -12.54 -4.03 25.25
CA PRO A 77 -11.07 -4.16 25.04
C PRO A 77 -10.67 -5.09 23.89
N GLU A 78 -11.60 -5.71 23.19
CA GLU A 78 -11.30 -6.72 22.17
C GLU A 78 -10.51 -6.12 21.00
N PRO A 79 -9.52 -6.86 20.46
CA PRO A 79 -8.84 -6.44 19.26
C PRO A 79 -9.80 -6.37 18.07
N VAL A 80 -9.73 -5.29 17.30
CA VAL A 80 -10.56 -5.08 16.11
C VAL A 80 -9.66 -4.78 14.91
N LEU A 81 -9.94 -5.46 13.79
CA LEU A 81 -9.33 -5.17 12.51
C LEU A 81 -10.42 -4.73 11.54
N VAL A 82 -10.26 -3.55 10.95
CA VAL A 82 -11.13 -3.04 9.89
C VAL A 82 -10.33 -2.92 8.61
N TRP A 83 -10.64 -3.77 7.64
CA TRP A 83 -9.94 -3.78 6.36
C TRP A 83 -10.56 -2.77 5.39
N PHE A 84 -9.71 -1.94 4.79
CA PHE A 84 -10.12 -0.87 3.87
C PHE A 84 -9.97 -1.24 2.40
N GLY A 85 -9.46 -2.41 2.12
CA GLY A 85 -9.10 -2.86 0.79
C GLY A 85 -7.59 -2.80 0.54
N HIS A 86 -7.12 -3.49 -0.50
CA HIS A 86 -5.71 -3.68 -0.81
C HIS A 86 -4.94 -4.17 0.43
N SER A 87 -3.88 -3.49 0.84
CA SER A 87 -3.10 -3.74 2.07
C SER A 87 -3.48 -2.81 3.23
N SER A 88 -4.46 -1.91 3.03
CA SER A 88 -4.85 -0.89 3.99
C SER A 88 -5.79 -1.42 5.06
N TYR A 89 -5.49 -1.19 6.33
CA TYR A 89 -6.39 -1.53 7.44
C TYR A 89 -6.12 -0.70 8.70
N LEU A 90 -7.15 -0.58 9.52
CA LEU A 90 -7.05 -0.09 10.88
C LEU A 90 -7.02 -1.29 11.83
N LEU A 91 -6.06 -1.31 12.73
CA LEU A 91 -5.95 -2.28 13.80
C LEU A 91 -6.09 -1.56 15.15
N ARG A 92 -7.07 -1.97 15.96
CA ARG A 92 -7.23 -1.48 17.31
C ARG A 92 -6.87 -2.59 18.31
N ILE A 93 -5.88 -2.32 19.16
CA ILE A 93 -5.43 -3.25 20.20
C ILE A 93 -5.22 -2.46 21.50
N ASN A 94 -5.79 -2.96 22.59
CA ASN A 94 -5.68 -2.33 23.92
C ASN A 94 -6.04 -0.83 23.90
N GLY A 95 -7.05 -0.45 23.12
CA GLY A 95 -7.49 0.93 22.99
C GLY A 95 -6.64 1.81 22.07
N LYS A 96 -5.54 1.31 21.54
CA LYS A 96 -4.65 2.01 20.59
C LYS A 96 -5.00 1.71 19.15
N ASN A 97 -4.92 2.72 18.30
CA ASN A 97 -5.27 2.66 16.89
C ASN A 97 -4.00 2.71 16.02
N PHE A 98 -3.80 1.68 15.22
CA PHE A 98 -2.69 1.57 14.27
C PHE A 98 -3.25 1.58 12.85
N LEU A 99 -2.82 2.54 12.05
CA LEU A 99 -3.20 2.64 10.64
C LEU A 99 -2.07 2.10 9.78
N ILE A 100 -2.34 1.01 9.06
CA ILE A 100 -1.34 0.29 8.28
C ILE A 100 -1.59 0.52 6.79
N ASP A 101 -0.54 0.93 6.09
CA ASP A 101 -0.49 1.14 4.64
C ASP A 101 -1.72 1.87 4.06
N PRO A 102 -2.07 3.09 4.56
CA PRO A 102 -3.30 3.76 4.17
C PRO A 102 -3.28 4.23 2.71
N VAL A 103 -4.22 3.73 1.91
CA VAL A 103 -4.44 4.14 0.52
C VAL A 103 -5.83 4.74 0.37
N PHE A 104 -5.96 6.06 0.56
CA PHE A 104 -7.24 6.79 0.45
C PHE A 104 -7.43 7.52 -0.89
N SER A 105 -6.41 7.49 -1.76
CA SER A 105 -6.43 8.20 -3.05
C SER A 105 -7.33 7.56 -4.12
N GLY A 106 -7.88 6.36 -3.84
CA GLY A 106 -8.66 5.60 -4.82
C GLY A 106 -7.82 4.87 -5.88
N ASN A 107 -6.50 4.94 -5.78
CA ASN A 107 -5.55 4.21 -6.64
C ASN A 107 -4.30 3.85 -5.85
N ALA A 108 -3.81 2.63 -6.06
CA ALA A 108 -2.62 2.11 -5.38
C ALA A 108 -1.33 2.30 -6.19
N ALA A 109 -1.32 3.19 -7.16
CA ALA A 109 -0.17 3.50 -8.00
C ALA A 109 0.10 5.01 -8.06
N PRO A 110 1.35 5.45 -8.30
CA PRO A 110 1.71 6.87 -8.40
C PRO A 110 0.96 7.62 -9.51
N LEU A 111 0.54 6.91 -10.55
CA LEU A 111 -0.23 7.47 -11.66
C LEU A 111 -1.72 7.13 -11.47
N SER A 112 -2.57 8.15 -11.42
CA SER A 112 -4.01 8.04 -11.10
C SER A 112 -4.85 7.17 -12.04
N PHE A 113 -4.33 6.86 -13.24
CA PHE A 113 -4.99 5.96 -14.19
C PHE A 113 -4.61 4.48 -14.00
N MET A 114 -3.59 4.20 -13.16
CA MET A 114 -3.13 2.84 -12.87
C MET A 114 -3.72 2.35 -11.55
N VAL A 115 -3.99 1.05 -11.50
CA VAL A 115 -4.43 0.33 -10.28
C VAL A 115 -5.51 1.08 -9.52
N LYS A 116 -6.62 1.36 -10.20
CA LYS A 116 -7.80 1.99 -9.58
C LYS A 116 -8.51 1.02 -8.64
N ALA A 117 -9.02 1.57 -7.54
CA ALA A 117 -9.89 0.83 -6.64
C ALA A 117 -11.16 0.36 -7.37
N PHE A 118 -11.61 -0.84 -7.08
CA PHE A 118 -12.91 -1.31 -7.59
C PHE A 118 -14.07 -0.55 -6.92
N PRO A 119 -15.19 -0.35 -7.63
CA PRO A 119 -16.37 0.23 -7.01
C PRO A 119 -16.76 -0.52 -5.72
N GLY A 120 -16.99 0.20 -4.63
CA GLY A 120 -17.31 -0.37 -3.32
C GLY A 120 -16.11 -0.74 -2.44
N SER A 121 -14.87 -0.73 -2.94
CA SER A 121 -13.70 -1.10 -2.13
C SER A 121 -13.01 0.07 -1.43
N ASN A 122 -13.31 1.32 -1.79
CA ASN A 122 -12.68 2.52 -1.20
C ASN A 122 -13.76 3.40 -0.53
N VAL A 123 -14.34 2.89 0.55
CA VAL A 123 -15.47 3.52 1.24
C VAL A 123 -15.08 4.39 2.43
N TYR A 124 -13.86 4.22 2.94
CA TYR A 124 -13.31 5.03 4.01
C TYR A 124 -12.45 6.17 3.46
N GLN A 125 -12.46 7.30 4.15
CA GLN A 125 -11.69 8.50 3.82
C GLN A 125 -10.84 8.91 5.03
N PRO A 126 -9.83 9.76 4.89
CA PRO A 126 -9.04 10.26 6.03
C PRO A 126 -9.89 10.86 7.15
N ALA A 127 -11.02 11.49 6.81
CA ALA A 127 -11.94 12.09 7.78
C ALA A 127 -12.72 11.05 8.63
N ASP A 128 -12.78 9.81 8.20
CA ASP A 128 -13.42 8.73 8.96
C ASP A 128 -12.49 8.13 10.03
N MET A 129 -11.18 8.50 10.01
CA MET A 129 -10.18 7.90 10.89
C MET A 129 -10.28 8.45 12.31
N PRO A 130 -10.20 7.57 13.35
CA PRO A 130 -10.02 8.00 14.73
C PRO A 130 -8.62 8.59 14.92
N GLU A 131 -8.34 9.09 16.11
CA GLU A 131 -6.97 9.45 16.50
C GLU A 131 -6.06 8.23 16.37
N ILE A 132 -4.91 8.40 15.73
CA ILE A 132 -3.93 7.34 15.47
C ILE A 132 -2.76 7.52 16.44
N ASP A 133 -2.35 6.41 17.09
CA ASP A 133 -1.27 6.36 18.08
C ASP A 133 0.16 6.33 17.50
#